data_33272f640fedd629ef19007b8770679e
#
_entry.id   33272f640fedd629ef19007b8770679e
#
_cell.length_a   1.000
_cell.length_b   1.000
_cell.length_c   1.000
_cell.angle_alpha   90.00
_cell.angle_beta   90.00
_cell.angle_gamma   90.00
#
_symmetry.space_group_name_H-M   'P 1'
#
loop_
_entity.id
_entity.type
_entity.pdbx_description
1 polymer ?
#
loop_
_entity_poly.entity_id
_entity_poly.type
_entity_poly.pdbx_seq_one_letter_code
_entity_poly.pdbx_strand_id
1 'polypeptide(L)'
;MAARTITMDELKSAVQEYAARHDLTMSSNEKGFCLMPGDVVITLQDGKPSCSNAEILDSLVEILMDMAEEPARAPQKPNLPARPANTKAAQRRGQDGPLTKEDIINYINPKATPQEAYLFAEFCKRKGADPLTKQVYLVIYEGQNGRQANFIAGKEYFTEKAEAHPQLDGFQAGIIVRKKESGELERRIGTFWLHDEEQLLGGWADVTRKDRTGAYRIEVPLSDYDTKKNLWVKMPATMIRKVALVQVLREAFPGTFGGMYDRAEMDQAMDVEYEVGA
;
A
#
# COMPACT_ATOMS: atom_id res chain seq x y z
N MET A 1 3.66 -12.66 -45.70
CA MET A 1 3.96 -12.34 -44.25
C MET A 1 3.47 -13.53 -43.44
N ALA A 2 4.33 -14.18 -42.69
CA ALA A 2 3.94 -15.31 -41.83
C ALA A 2 3.01 -14.80 -40.76
N ALA A 3 1.81 -15.38 -40.64
CA ALA A 3 0.84 -15.00 -39.62
C ALA A 3 1.42 -15.31 -38.23
N ARG A 4 1.66 -14.30 -37.41
CA ARG A 4 2.11 -14.45 -36.01
C ARG A 4 1.05 -15.23 -35.26
N THR A 5 1.45 -16.28 -34.57
CA THR A 5 0.58 -17.03 -33.64
C THR A 5 0.45 -16.27 -32.33
N ILE A 6 -0.77 -15.96 -31.91
CA ILE A 6 -1.09 -15.21 -30.70
C ILE A 6 -1.22 -16.21 -29.56
N THR A 7 -0.76 -15.82 -28.36
CA THR A 7 -0.92 -16.60 -27.13
C THR A 7 -2.23 -16.24 -26.40
N MET A 8 -2.67 -17.12 -25.51
CA MET A 8 -3.89 -16.89 -24.71
C MET A 8 -3.74 -15.67 -23.76
N ASP A 9 -2.53 -15.40 -23.28
CA ASP A 9 -2.24 -14.25 -22.43
C ASP A 9 -2.28 -12.92 -23.21
N GLU A 10 -1.78 -12.91 -24.45
CA GLU A 10 -1.89 -11.74 -25.34
C GLU A 10 -3.36 -11.47 -25.70
N LEU A 11 -4.14 -12.50 -26.00
CA LEU A 11 -5.58 -12.36 -26.23
C LEU A 11 -6.31 -11.82 -25.01
N LYS A 12 -5.99 -12.32 -23.81
CA LYS A 12 -6.57 -11.84 -22.55
C LYS A 12 -6.31 -10.35 -22.34
N SER A 13 -5.09 -9.92 -22.58
CA SER A 13 -4.70 -8.50 -22.43
C SER A 13 -5.45 -7.61 -23.41
N ALA A 14 -5.58 -8.01 -24.66
CA ALA A 14 -6.32 -7.27 -25.68
C ALA A 14 -7.84 -7.19 -25.37
N VAL A 15 -8.43 -8.28 -24.88
CA VAL A 15 -9.86 -8.29 -24.48
C VAL A 15 -10.09 -7.41 -23.24
N GLN A 16 -9.17 -7.39 -22.30
CA GLN A 16 -9.25 -6.49 -21.13
C GLN A 16 -9.17 -5.02 -21.53
N GLU A 17 -8.28 -4.68 -22.46
CA GLU A 17 -8.15 -3.32 -22.97
C GLU A 17 -9.38 -2.90 -23.77
N TYR A 18 -9.91 -3.76 -24.61
CA TYR A 18 -11.16 -3.51 -25.33
C TYR A 18 -12.34 -3.28 -24.38
N ALA A 19 -12.49 -4.14 -23.37
CA ALA A 19 -13.53 -4.03 -22.36
C ALA A 19 -13.45 -2.71 -21.59
N ALA A 20 -12.24 -2.28 -21.22
CA ALA A 20 -12.01 -1.00 -20.52
C ALA A 20 -12.35 0.22 -21.40
N ARG A 21 -12.07 0.17 -22.71
CA ARG A 21 -12.39 1.26 -23.65
C ARG A 21 -13.90 1.42 -23.88
N HIS A 22 -14.67 0.35 -23.73
CA HIS A 22 -16.11 0.32 -24.04
C HIS A 22 -17.01 0.16 -22.80
N ASP A 23 -16.44 0.27 -21.60
CA ASP A 23 -17.15 0.12 -20.30
C ASP A 23 -17.90 -1.23 -20.18
N LEU A 24 -17.26 -2.32 -20.68
CA LEU A 24 -17.76 -3.67 -20.65
C LEU A 24 -17.12 -4.48 -19.52
N THR A 25 -17.83 -5.50 -19.01
CA THR A 25 -17.27 -6.48 -18.08
C THR A 25 -16.80 -7.72 -18.80
N MET A 26 -15.60 -8.21 -18.46
CA MET A 26 -15.03 -9.44 -19.00
C MET A 26 -15.12 -10.57 -17.97
N SER A 27 -15.64 -11.72 -18.39
CA SER A 27 -15.51 -12.99 -17.68
C SER A 27 -14.68 -14.00 -18.48
N SER A 28 -14.01 -14.93 -17.80
CA SER A 28 -13.23 -15.98 -18.45
C SER A 28 -13.80 -17.36 -18.13
N ASN A 29 -13.76 -18.27 -19.11
CA ASN A 29 -14.09 -19.68 -18.95
C ASN A 29 -13.00 -20.56 -19.58
N GLU A 30 -13.13 -21.89 -19.49
CA GLU A 30 -12.14 -22.84 -20.02
C GLU A 30 -11.95 -22.75 -21.57
N LYS A 31 -12.86 -22.08 -22.29
CA LYS A 31 -12.84 -21.99 -23.75
C LYS A 31 -12.49 -20.59 -24.28
N GLY A 32 -12.44 -19.55 -23.43
CA GLY A 32 -12.16 -18.20 -23.87
C GLY A 32 -12.68 -17.11 -22.94
N PHE A 33 -12.99 -15.95 -23.49
CA PHE A 33 -13.44 -14.75 -22.77
C PHE A 33 -14.85 -14.37 -23.24
N CYS A 34 -15.69 -13.88 -22.32
CA CYS A 34 -17.03 -13.38 -22.61
C CYS A 34 -17.14 -11.91 -22.19
N LEU A 35 -17.67 -11.05 -23.07
CA LEU A 35 -17.92 -9.62 -22.80
C LEU A 35 -19.40 -9.39 -22.51
N MET A 36 -19.67 -8.63 -21.46
CA MET A 36 -21.02 -8.29 -20.97
C MET A 36 -21.22 -6.76 -20.95
N PRO A 37 -22.41 -6.22 -21.27
CA PRO A 37 -23.61 -6.90 -21.75
C PRO A 37 -23.50 -7.28 -23.24
N GLY A 38 -24.04 -8.41 -23.63
CA GLY A 38 -24.09 -8.85 -25.04
C GLY A 38 -23.65 -10.29 -25.29
N ASP A 39 -23.13 -10.98 -24.26
CA ASP A 39 -22.71 -12.38 -24.29
C ASP A 39 -21.79 -12.74 -25.47
N VAL A 40 -20.90 -11.80 -25.84
CA VAL A 40 -19.97 -12.01 -26.95
C VAL A 40 -18.81 -12.86 -26.51
N VAL A 41 -18.70 -14.06 -27.07
CA VAL A 41 -17.64 -15.02 -26.74
C VAL A 41 -16.46 -14.84 -27.69
N ILE A 42 -15.27 -14.70 -27.13
CA ILE A 42 -14.00 -14.54 -27.83
C ILE A 42 -13.13 -15.75 -27.50
N THR A 43 -12.66 -16.45 -28.51
CA THR A 43 -11.84 -17.67 -28.38
C THR A 43 -10.56 -17.54 -29.20
N LEU A 44 -9.60 -18.42 -28.97
CA LEU A 44 -8.39 -18.57 -29.78
C LEU A 44 -8.49 -19.86 -30.60
N GLN A 45 -8.51 -19.74 -31.93
CA GLN A 45 -8.54 -20.88 -32.85
C GLN A 45 -7.29 -20.80 -33.74
N ASP A 46 -6.50 -21.85 -33.74
CA ASP A 46 -5.25 -21.94 -34.54
C ASP A 46 -4.30 -20.71 -34.34
N GLY A 47 -4.24 -20.17 -33.14
CA GLY A 47 -3.43 -19.00 -32.78
C GLY A 47 -3.96 -17.67 -33.34
N LYS A 48 -5.27 -17.61 -33.70
CA LYS A 48 -5.97 -16.41 -34.15
C LYS A 48 -7.19 -16.13 -33.25
N PRO A 49 -7.52 -14.87 -32.97
CA PRO A 49 -8.75 -14.53 -32.26
C PRO A 49 -9.96 -14.87 -33.14
N SER A 50 -10.98 -15.43 -32.53
CA SER A 50 -12.26 -15.75 -33.14
C SER A 50 -13.40 -15.20 -32.28
N CYS A 51 -14.32 -14.46 -32.90
CA CYS A 51 -15.45 -13.83 -32.26
C CYS A 51 -16.67 -13.85 -33.23
N SER A 52 -17.88 -13.96 -32.69
CA SER A 52 -19.11 -13.91 -33.48
C SER A 52 -19.46 -12.49 -33.98
N ASN A 53 -18.85 -11.45 -33.43
CA ASN A 53 -19.05 -10.06 -33.83
C ASN A 53 -17.80 -9.54 -34.59
N ALA A 54 -17.99 -9.16 -35.86
CA ALA A 54 -16.90 -8.75 -36.75
C ALA A 54 -16.25 -7.43 -36.32
N GLU A 55 -17.03 -6.46 -35.81
CA GLU A 55 -16.50 -5.15 -35.37
C GLU A 55 -15.61 -5.29 -34.11
N ILE A 56 -15.99 -6.19 -33.21
CA ILE A 56 -15.19 -6.50 -32.02
C ILE A 56 -13.91 -7.23 -32.42
N LEU A 57 -14.02 -8.14 -33.37
CA LEU A 57 -12.87 -8.90 -33.88
C LEU A 57 -11.84 -7.98 -34.53
N ASP A 58 -12.29 -7.06 -35.38
CA ASP A 58 -11.40 -6.09 -36.05
C ASP A 58 -10.69 -5.18 -35.05
N SER A 59 -11.40 -4.67 -34.04
CA SER A 59 -10.83 -3.86 -32.97
C SER A 59 -9.83 -4.64 -32.11
N LEU A 60 -10.09 -5.91 -31.84
CA LEU A 60 -9.15 -6.77 -31.11
C LEU A 60 -7.88 -7.08 -31.93
N VAL A 61 -8.01 -7.25 -33.23
CA VAL A 61 -6.86 -7.44 -34.12
C VAL A 61 -6.00 -6.16 -34.17
N GLU A 62 -6.61 -4.98 -34.18
CA GLU A 62 -5.91 -3.70 -34.13
C GLU A 62 -5.13 -3.55 -32.81
N ILE A 63 -5.77 -3.81 -31.68
CA ILE A 63 -5.10 -3.78 -30.35
C ILE A 63 -3.94 -4.78 -30.31
N LEU A 64 -4.11 -5.98 -30.83
CA LEU A 64 -3.07 -7.01 -30.88
C LEU A 64 -1.91 -6.64 -31.82
N MET A 65 -2.17 -5.88 -32.86
CA MET A 65 -1.13 -5.33 -33.74
C MET A 65 -0.35 -4.21 -33.06
N ASP A 66 -1.02 -3.29 -32.37
CA ASP A 66 -0.40 -2.23 -31.61
C ASP A 66 0.49 -2.80 -30.48
N MET A 67 0.02 -3.83 -29.78
CA MET A 67 0.81 -4.55 -28.76
C MET A 67 2.03 -5.28 -29.36
N ALA A 68 1.99 -5.62 -30.66
CA ALA A 68 3.08 -6.29 -31.33
C ALA A 68 4.17 -5.34 -31.86
N GLU A 69 3.83 -4.08 -32.10
CA GLU A 69 4.77 -3.04 -32.55
C GLU A 69 5.52 -2.36 -31.38
N GLU A 70 5.05 -2.51 -30.16
CA GLU A 70 5.80 -2.08 -28.96
C GLU A 70 6.80 -3.17 -28.53
N PRO A 71 8.11 -2.97 -28.72
CA PRO A 71 9.09 -3.81 -28.03
C PRO A 71 8.93 -3.53 -26.53
N ALA A 72 8.76 -4.59 -25.75
CA ALA A 72 8.50 -4.64 -24.31
C ALA A 72 8.93 -3.35 -23.55
N ARG A 73 8.05 -2.37 -23.53
CA ARG A 73 8.26 -1.13 -22.81
C ARG A 73 7.84 -1.40 -21.37
N ALA A 74 8.83 -1.52 -20.49
CA ALA A 74 8.60 -1.47 -19.06
C ALA A 74 7.68 -0.27 -18.72
N PRO A 75 6.78 -0.38 -17.72
CA PRO A 75 5.79 0.65 -17.42
C PRO A 75 6.49 2.00 -17.26
N GLN A 76 6.28 2.91 -18.20
CA GLN A 76 6.83 4.26 -18.13
C GLN A 76 6.11 4.99 -17.00
N LYS A 77 6.88 5.34 -15.98
CA LYS A 77 6.50 6.39 -15.04
C LYS A 77 6.20 7.68 -15.83
N PRO A 78 5.20 8.50 -15.41
CA PRO A 78 4.85 9.73 -16.10
C PRO A 78 6.10 10.56 -16.33
N ASN A 79 6.24 11.06 -17.56
CA ASN A 79 7.38 11.83 -18.05
C ASN A 79 7.45 13.17 -17.32
N LEU A 80 8.11 13.18 -16.17
CA LEU A 80 8.55 14.42 -15.54
C LEU A 80 9.67 14.99 -16.40
N PRO A 81 9.71 16.31 -16.67
CA PRO A 81 10.76 16.92 -17.48
C PRO A 81 12.12 16.55 -16.90
N ALA A 82 13.01 16.07 -17.76
CA ALA A 82 14.36 15.65 -17.40
C ALA A 82 15.06 16.78 -16.64
N ARG A 83 15.21 16.59 -15.33
CA ARG A 83 16.01 17.47 -14.47
C ARG A 83 17.47 17.29 -14.89
N PRO A 84 18.25 18.36 -15.03
CA PRO A 84 19.64 18.25 -15.45
C PRO A 84 20.37 17.26 -14.52
N ALA A 85 20.98 16.25 -15.13
CA ALA A 85 21.76 15.24 -14.42
C ALA A 85 22.87 15.94 -13.64
N ASN A 86 22.72 16.04 -12.32
CA ASN A 86 23.77 16.48 -11.44
C ASN A 86 24.77 15.32 -11.29
N THR A 87 25.74 15.26 -12.21
CA THR A 87 26.77 14.22 -12.29
C THR A 87 27.58 14.05 -11.00
N LYS A 88 27.58 15.04 -10.11
CA LYS A 88 28.24 14.95 -8.80
C LYS A 88 27.45 14.10 -7.78
N ALA A 89 26.09 13.99 -7.90
CA ALA A 89 25.29 13.15 -7.02
C ALA A 89 25.35 11.66 -7.39
N ALA A 90 25.49 11.35 -8.69
CA ALA A 90 25.62 9.96 -9.16
C ALA A 90 26.94 9.29 -8.75
N GLN A 91 28.00 10.07 -8.55
CA GLN A 91 29.30 9.56 -8.11
C GLN A 91 29.40 9.26 -6.61
N ARG A 92 28.43 9.72 -5.79
CA ARG A 92 28.37 9.45 -4.33
C ARG A 92 27.65 8.15 -3.94
N ARG A 93 27.07 7.42 -4.88
CA ARG A 93 26.31 6.17 -4.64
C ARG A 93 27.16 4.96 -4.20
N GLY A 94 28.37 5.14 -3.79
CA GLY A 94 29.26 4.08 -3.30
C GLY A 94 29.84 4.34 -1.92
N GLN A 95 29.33 5.33 -1.18
CA GLN A 95 29.78 5.59 0.19
C GLN A 95 28.61 5.32 1.14
N ASP A 96 28.82 4.41 2.09
CA ASP A 96 27.94 4.10 3.24
C ASP A 96 27.81 5.30 4.21
N GLY A 97 27.45 6.46 3.70
CA GLY A 97 27.25 7.68 4.47
C GLY A 97 25.75 7.90 4.80
N PRO A 98 25.46 8.61 5.92
CA PRO A 98 24.09 8.96 6.25
C PRO A 98 23.49 9.83 5.14
N LEU A 99 22.16 9.64 4.88
CA LEU A 99 21.40 10.44 3.92
C LEU A 99 21.55 11.93 4.19
N THR A 100 21.85 12.68 3.15
CA THR A 100 21.96 14.14 3.23
C THR A 100 20.60 14.80 2.97
N LYS A 101 20.46 16.08 3.33
CA LYS A 101 19.24 16.86 3.01
C LYS A 101 19.02 16.98 1.49
N GLU A 102 20.10 16.99 0.70
CA GLU A 102 20.07 16.99 -0.75
C GLU A 102 19.50 15.68 -1.30
N ASP A 103 19.85 14.54 -0.69
CA ASP A 103 19.31 13.24 -1.07
C ASP A 103 17.81 13.17 -0.76
N ILE A 104 17.38 13.70 0.39
CA ILE A 104 15.98 13.77 0.76
C ILE A 104 15.18 14.56 -0.28
N ILE A 105 15.63 15.77 -0.63
CA ILE A 105 14.93 16.64 -1.60
C ILE A 105 14.95 16.04 -3.01
N ASN A 106 16.07 15.43 -3.41
CA ASN A 106 16.22 14.92 -4.76
C ASN A 106 15.51 13.59 -5.00
N TYR A 107 15.44 12.70 -3.99
CA TYR A 107 15.04 11.31 -4.18
C TYR A 107 13.86 10.86 -3.31
N ILE A 108 13.61 11.52 -2.17
CA ILE A 108 12.55 11.11 -1.23
C ILE A 108 11.32 12.00 -1.38
N ASN A 109 11.47 13.31 -1.16
CA ASN A 109 10.36 14.25 -1.28
C ASN A 109 10.82 15.58 -1.87
N PRO A 110 10.60 15.83 -3.18
CA PRO A 110 10.99 17.09 -3.83
C PRO A 110 10.27 18.34 -3.32
N LYS A 111 9.17 18.17 -2.58
CA LYS A 111 8.43 19.28 -1.97
C LYS A 111 9.01 19.72 -0.63
N ALA A 112 9.96 18.97 -0.07
CA ALA A 112 10.56 19.29 1.22
C ALA A 112 11.42 20.56 1.13
N THR A 113 11.27 21.43 2.13
CA THR A 113 12.22 22.53 2.33
C THR A 113 13.55 22.00 2.84
N PRO A 114 14.67 22.73 2.67
CA PRO A 114 15.96 22.31 3.20
C PRO A 114 15.96 22.06 4.70
N GLN A 115 15.14 22.78 5.46
CA GLN A 115 15.00 22.61 6.91
C GLN A 115 14.25 21.29 7.24
N GLU A 116 13.13 21.02 6.57
CA GLU A 116 12.37 19.78 6.74
C GLU A 116 13.20 18.56 6.35
N ALA A 117 13.93 18.65 5.24
CA ALA A 117 14.83 17.60 4.78
C ALA A 117 15.95 17.33 5.78
N TYR A 118 16.55 18.38 6.36
CA TYR A 118 17.57 18.23 7.39
C TYR A 118 17.02 17.54 8.65
N LEU A 119 15.85 18.00 9.14
CA LEU A 119 15.21 17.40 10.32
C LEU A 119 14.85 15.93 10.08
N PHE A 120 14.37 15.61 8.89
CA PHE A 120 14.05 14.23 8.52
C PHE A 120 15.31 13.35 8.42
N ALA A 121 16.40 13.85 7.85
CA ALA A 121 17.66 13.12 7.81
C ALA A 121 18.20 12.83 9.23
N GLU A 122 18.18 13.83 10.12
CA GLU A 122 18.58 13.66 11.52
C GLU A 122 17.65 12.70 12.28
N PHE A 123 16.34 12.74 12.02
CA PHE A 123 15.39 11.79 12.57
C PHE A 123 15.71 10.36 12.11
N CYS A 124 15.91 10.12 10.81
CA CYS A 124 16.29 8.83 10.26
C CYS A 124 17.55 8.28 10.92
N LYS A 125 18.59 9.12 11.05
CA LYS A 125 19.85 8.77 11.69
C LYS A 125 19.67 8.37 13.16
N ARG A 126 18.94 9.16 13.94
CA ARG A 126 18.71 8.90 15.38
C ARG A 126 17.86 7.65 15.63
N LYS A 127 16.87 7.40 14.78
CA LYS A 127 15.98 6.24 14.88
C LYS A 127 16.52 5.00 14.16
N GLY A 128 17.61 5.12 13.41
CA GLY A 128 18.13 4.05 12.57
C GLY A 128 17.09 3.58 11.57
N ALA A 129 16.33 4.52 10.99
CA ALA A 129 15.27 4.25 10.03
C ALA A 129 15.76 4.58 8.61
N ASP A 130 15.45 3.71 7.65
CA ASP A 130 15.83 3.89 6.26
C ASP A 130 14.62 4.25 5.39
N PRO A 131 14.53 5.48 4.88
CA PRO A 131 13.45 5.88 3.99
C PRO A 131 13.53 5.25 2.59
N LEU A 132 14.70 4.75 2.17
CA LEU A 132 14.87 4.07 0.88
C LEU A 132 14.19 2.70 0.88
N THR A 133 14.17 2.02 2.02
CA THR A 133 13.46 0.75 2.23
C THR A 133 12.00 0.95 2.67
N LYS A 134 11.51 2.20 2.64
CA LYS A 134 10.13 2.57 3.04
C LYS A 134 9.80 2.32 4.51
N GLN A 135 10.81 2.27 5.36
CA GLN A 135 10.61 2.19 6.81
C GLN A 135 10.02 3.47 7.39
N VAL A 136 10.32 4.62 6.77
CA VAL A 136 9.81 5.92 7.20
C VAL A 136 9.56 6.84 6.00
N TYR A 137 8.56 7.71 6.12
CA TYR A 137 8.12 8.63 5.09
C TYR A 137 8.14 10.06 5.60
N LEU A 138 8.61 10.99 4.77
CA LEU A 138 8.40 12.42 4.96
C LEU A 138 7.13 12.82 4.20
N VAL A 139 6.06 13.12 4.93
CA VAL A 139 4.78 13.54 4.35
C VAL A 139 4.55 15.01 4.65
N ILE A 140 4.28 15.79 3.61
CA ILE A 140 4.03 17.22 3.73
C ILE A 140 2.56 17.47 3.43
N TYR A 141 1.88 18.07 4.37
CA TYR A 141 0.50 18.51 4.25
C TYR A 141 0.46 20.03 4.10
N GLU A 142 -0.36 20.50 3.19
CA GLU A 142 -0.66 21.91 2.99
C GLU A 142 -2.17 22.09 3.20
N GLY A 143 -2.57 22.55 4.37
CA GLY A 143 -3.96 22.70 4.77
C GLY A 143 -4.27 24.11 5.29
N GLN A 144 -5.49 24.30 5.78
CA GLN A 144 -5.94 25.59 6.34
C GLN A 144 -5.07 26.04 7.54
N ASN A 145 -4.51 25.10 8.28
CA ASN A 145 -3.62 25.34 9.42
C ASN A 145 -2.14 25.54 9.03
N GLY A 146 -1.87 25.78 7.74
CA GLY A 146 -0.54 25.98 7.21
C GLY A 146 0.13 24.69 6.74
N ARG A 147 1.44 24.78 6.52
CA ARG A 147 2.29 23.70 6.06
C ARG A 147 2.81 22.87 7.24
N GLN A 148 2.63 21.55 7.19
CA GLN A 148 3.12 20.63 8.21
C GLN A 148 3.92 19.49 7.58
N ALA A 149 5.10 19.23 8.12
CA ALA A 149 5.96 18.11 7.73
C ALA A 149 5.91 17.03 8.83
N ASN A 150 5.37 15.86 8.49
CA ASN A 150 5.23 14.74 9.42
C ASN A 150 6.15 13.58 9.03
N PHE A 151 6.75 12.95 10.03
CA PHE A 151 7.61 11.77 9.88
C PHE A 151 6.80 10.55 10.28
N ILE A 152 6.37 9.78 9.28
CA ILE A 152 5.45 8.65 9.44
C ILE A 152 6.24 7.36 9.30
N ALA A 153 6.17 6.49 10.30
CA ALA A 153 6.78 5.17 10.24
C ALA A 153 5.86 4.16 9.55
N GLY A 154 6.44 3.31 8.70
CA GLY A 154 5.75 2.14 8.16
C GLY A 154 5.69 1.01 9.18
N LYS A 155 4.72 0.09 9.03
CA LYS A 155 4.61 -1.11 9.86
C LYS A 155 5.91 -1.91 9.88
N GLU A 156 6.60 -1.96 8.76
CA GLU A 156 7.86 -2.68 8.58
C GLU A 156 8.94 -2.20 9.54
N TYR A 157 9.04 -0.89 9.78
CA TYR A 157 9.96 -0.33 10.77
C TYR A 157 9.68 -0.89 12.17
N PHE A 158 8.41 -0.90 12.58
CA PHE A 158 8.04 -1.38 13.91
C PHE A 158 8.33 -2.87 14.09
N THR A 159 7.96 -3.71 13.12
CA THR A 159 8.16 -5.15 13.20
C THR A 159 9.64 -5.52 13.14
N GLU A 160 10.42 -4.93 12.24
CA GLU A 160 11.85 -5.20 12.10
C GLU A 160 12.64 -4.78 13.36
N LYS A 161 12.36 -3.58 13.88
CA LYS A 161 13.03 -3.13 15.11
C LYS A 161 12.58 -3.93 16.34
N ALA A 162 11.33 -4.39 16.38
CA ALA A 162 10.86 -5.26 17.45
C ALA A 162 11.57 -6.61 17.39
N GLU A 163 11.66 -7.25 16.21
CA GLU A 163 12.34 -8.53 16.03
C GLU A 163 13.84 -8.45 16.37
N ALA A 164 14.49 -7.33 16.08
CA ALA A 164 15.88 -7.10 16.47
C ALA A 164 16.06 -6.79 17.98
N HIS A 165 14.97 -6.53 18.72
CA HIS A 165 15.06 -6.15 20.12
C HIS A 165 15.35 -7.37 21.02
N PRO A 166 16.42 -7.36 21.86
CA PRO A 166 16.84 -8.53 22.63
C PRO A 166 15.79 -9.04 23.62
N GLN A 167 14.90 -8.16 24.07
CA GLN A 167 13.86 -8.49 25.04
C GLN A 167 12.54 -8.94 24.41
N LEU A 168 12.41 -8.93 23.09
CA LEU A 168 11.22 -9.50 22.45
C LEU A 168 11.21 -11.02 22.67
N ASP A 169 10.09 -11.53 23.15
CA ASP A 169 9.79 -12.96 23.19
C ASP A 169 8.88 -13.36 22.04
N GLY A 170 7.83 -12.55 21.78
CA GLY A 170 6.96 -12.74 20.63
C GLY A 170 5.85 -11.69 20.56
N PHE A 171 5.15 -11.68 19.43
CA PHE A 171 3.94 -10.87 19.28
C PHE A 171 2.91 -11.57 18.41
N GLN A 172 1.65 -11.26 18.65
CA GLN A 172 0.51 -11.68 17.84
C GLN A 172 -0.40 -10.50 17.59
N ALA A 173 -1.10 -10.50 16.45
CA ALA A 173 -2.09 -9.49 16.15
C ALA A 173 -3.19 -10.06 15.26
N GLY A 174 -4.38 -9.51 15.43
CA GLY A 174 -5.55 -9.97 14.72
C GLY A 174 -6.69 -8.97 14.75
N ILE A 175 -7.87 -9.48 14.48
CA ILE A 175 -9.12 -8.72 14.44
C ILE A 175 -10.11 -9.24 15.46
N ILE A 176 -11.07 -8.38 15.79
CA ILE A 176 -12.22 -8.71 16.64
C ILE A 176 -13.44 -8.65 15.74
N VAL A 177 -14.16 -9.76 15.66
CA VAL A 177 -15.39 -9.87 14.89
C VAL A 177 -16.56 -10.24 15.80
N ARG A 178 -17.77 -9.90 15.36
CA ARG A 178 -19.02 -10.33 15.98
C ARG A 178 -19.80 -11.13 14.94
N LYS A 179 -20.19 -12.35 15.29
CA LYS A 179 -21.12 -13.16 14.50
C LYS A 179 -22.48 -12.48 14.46
N LYS A 180 -23.05 -12.23 13.29
CA LYS A 180 -24.35 -11.53 13.15
C LYS A 180 -25.51 -12.33 13.72
N GLU A 181 -25.47 -13.66 13.60
CA GLU A 181 -26.52 -14.55 14.05
C GLU A 181 -26.54 -14.71 15.57
N SER A 182 -25.42 -15.03 16.19
CA SER A 182 -25.32 -15.33 17.64
C SER A 182 -24.98 -14.12 18.50
N GLY A 183 -24.46 -13.04 17.91
CA GLY A 183 -23.92 -11.88 18.64
C GLY A 183 -22.58 -12.16 19.33
N GLU A 184 -22.04 -13.36 19.21
CA GLU A 184 -20.78 -13.80 19.84
C GLU A 184 -19.58 -13.02 19.33
N LEU A 185 -18.71 -12.61 20.25
CA LEU A 185 -17.44 -11.94 19.94
C LEU A 185 -16.32 -12.96 19.80
N GLU A 186 -15.53 -12.83 18.74
CA GLU A 186 -14.39 -13.69 18.49
C GLU A 186 -13.14 -12.86 18.20
N ARG A 187 -12.03 -13.19 18.89
CA ARG A 187 -10.70 -12.72 18.53
C ARG A 187 -10.06 -13.69 17.55
N ARG A 188 -9.67 -13.19 16.42
CA ARG A 188 -9.11 -14.00 15.33
C ARG A 188 -7.73 -13.49 14.94
N ILE A 189 -6.75 -14.39 14.86
CA ILE A 189 -5.39 -14.05 14.37
C ILE A 189 -5.47 -13.75 12.88
N GLY A 190 -4.71 -12.75 12.44
CA GLY A 190 -4.72 -12.32 11.04
C GLY A 190 -5.84 -11.35 10.71
N THR A 191 -6.37 -11.43 9.49
CA THR A 191 -7.32 -10.44 8.94
C THR A 191 -8.53 -11.07 8.23
N PHE A 192 -8.62 -12.40 8.26
CA PHE A 192 -9.72 -13.08 7.58
C PHE A 192 -11.04 -12.98 8.38
N TRP A 193 -12.13 -12.63 7.70
CA TRP A 193 -13.48 -12.59 8.23
C TRP A 193 -14.52 -12.74 7.12
N LEU A 194 -15.74 -13.17 7.48
CA LEU A 194 -16.86 -13.44 6.56
C LEU A 194 -17.79 -12.22 6.53
N HIS A 195 -17.72 -11.42 5.45
CA HIS A 195 -18.47 -10.17 5.32
C HIS A 195 -19.98 -10.31 5.49
N ASP A 196 -20.55 -11.43 5.01
CA ASP A 196 -22.00 -11.68 5.06
C ASP A 196 -22.47 -12.15 6.44
N GLU A 197 -21.64 -12.91 7.16
CA GLU A 197 -21.98 -13.57 8.42
C GLU A 197 -21.47 -12.83 9.66
N GLU A 198 -20.47 -11.99 9.49
CA GLU A 198 -19.75 -11.34 10.59
C GLU A 198 -19.78 -9.81 10.46
N GLN A 199 -19.48 -9.14 11.55
CA GLN A 199 -19.22 -7.71 11.63
C GLN A 199 -17.82 -7.48 12.20
N LEU A 200 -16.97 -6.77 11.48
CA LEU A 200 -15.68 -6.34 11.97
C LEU A 200 -15.86 -5.22 13.00
N LEU A 201 -15.38 -5.43 14.22
CA LEU A 201 -15.49 -4.48 15.33
C LEU A 201 -14.20 -3.77 15.65
N GLY A 202 -13.05 -4.44 15.51
CA GLY A 202 -11.78 -3.86 15.91
C GLY A 202 -10.57 -4.72 15.58
N GLY A 203 -9.43 -4.31 16.10
CA GLY A 203 -8.17 -5.04 16.06
C GLY A 203 -7.66 -5.31 17.47
N TRP A 204 -6.81 -6.29 17.60
CA TRP A 204 -6.10 -6.61 18.84
C TRP A 204 -4.65 -6.98 18.55
N ALA A 205 -3.79 -6.77 19.54
CA ALA A 205 -2.43 -7.26 19.49
C ALA A 205 -1.87 -7.52 20.90
N ASP A 206 -1.03 -8.54 20.98
CA ASP A 206 -0.31 -8.96 22.20
C ASP A 206 1.19 -8.96 21.91
N VAL A 207 1.98 -8.49 22.87
CA VAL A 207 3.45 -8.57 22.86
C VAL A 207 3.93 -9.16 24.16
N THR A 208 4.79 -10.16 24.09
CA THR A 208 5.50 -10.73 25.25
C THR A 208 6.97 -10.34 25.23
N ARG A 209 7.49 -10.05 26.42
CA ARG A 209 8.90 -9.71 26.63
C ARG A 209 9.57 -10.70 27.56
N LYS A 210 10.84 -11.03 27.27
CA LYS A 210 11.65 -11.97 28.09
C LYS A 210 11.96 -11.48 29.49
N ASP A 211 11.94 -10.14 29.69
CA ASP A 211 12.25 -9.51 30.98
C ASP A 211 10.98 -9.18 31.81
N ARG A 212 9.81 -9.63 31.40
CA ARG A 212 8.51 -9.37 32.03
C ARG A 212 7.64 -10.61 32.06
N THR A 213 6.83 -10.75 33.10
CA THR A 213 5.92 -11.91 33.26
C THR A 213 4.56 -11.72 32.62
N GLY A 214 4.18 -10.49 32.29
CA GLY A 214 2.88 -10.17 31.67
C GLY A 214 3.02 -9.83 30.21
N ALA A 215 1.99 -10.13 29.41
CA ALA A 215 1.87 -9.65 28.05
C ALA A 215 1.32 -8.21 28.03
N TYR A 216 1.89 -7.38 27.16
CA TYR A 216 1.25 -6.13 26.75
C TYR A 216 0.13 -6.47 25.78
N ARG A 217 -1.06 -5.96 26.04
CA ARG A 217 -2.25 -6.28 25.26
C ARG A 217 -3.04 -5.04 24.96
N ILE A 218 -3.39 -4.87 23.69
CA ILE A 218 -4.21 -3.76 23.21
C ILE A 218 -5.37 -4.29 22.37
N GLU A 219 -6.52 -3.68 22.54
CA GLU A 219 -7.67 -3.80 21.67
C GLU A 219 -8.11 -2.41 21.22
N VAL A 220 -8.32 -2.24 19.94
CA VAL A 220 -8.70 -0.96 19.35
C VAL A 220 -10.00 -1.11 18.56
N PRO A 221 -11.02 -0.27 18.81
CA PRO A 221 -12.26 -0.33 18.05
C PRO A 221 -12.07 0.25 16.65
N LEU A 222 -12.71 -0.37 15.66
CA LEU A 222 -12.67 0.10 14.28
C LEU A 222 -13.26 1.50 14.13
N SER A 223 -14.31 1.80 14.90
CA SER A 223 -15.02 3.09 14.88
C SER A 223 -14.12 4.30 15.09
N ASP A 224 -13.08 4.13 15.90
CA ASP A 224 -12.20 5.24 16.30
C ASP A 224 -11.15 5.57 15.24
N TYR A 225 -10.89 4.64 14.31
CA TYR A 225 -9.81 4.76 13.33
C TYR A 225 -10.30 4.81 11.87
N ASP A 226 -11.50 4.31 11.59
CA ASP A 226 -12.01 4.18 10.23
C ASP A 226 -12.42 5.53 9.65
N THR A 227 -11.54 6.14 8.88
CA THR A 227 -11.78 7.40 8.17
C THR A 227 -12.77 7.28 7.01
N LYS A 228 -13.28 6.08 6.69
CA LYS A 228 -14.14 5.80 5.53
C LYS A 228 -13.51 6.21 4.19
N LYS A 229 -12.19 6.29 4.12
CA LYS A 229 -11.45 6.72 2.92
C LYS A 229 -10.33 5.72 2.59
N ASN A 230 -9.94 5.67 1.33
CA ASN A 230 -8.75 4.94 0.85
C ASN A 230 -8.71 3.46 1.29
N LEU A 231 -7.63 3.06 1.98
CA LEU A 231 -7.41 1.68 2.43
C LEU A 231 -8.39 1.23 3.53
N TRP A 232 -8.97 2.15 4.28
CA TRP A 232 -9.99 1.83 5.26
C TRP A 232 -11.26 1.26 4.63
N VAL A 233 -11.62 1.72 3.42
CA VAL A 233 -12.74 1.15 2.65
C VAL A 233 -12.37 -0.20 2.04
N LYS A 234 -11.16 -0.32 1.46
CA LYS A 234 -10.75 -1.51 0.72
C LYS A 234 -10.37 -2.68 1.60
N MET A 235 -9.69 -2.43 2.72
CA MET A 235 -9.12 -3.46 3.59
C MET A 235 -9.14 -3.05 5.08
N PRO A 236 -10.33 -2.81 5.67
CA PRO A 236 -10.45 -2.30 7.04
C PRO A 236 -9.83 -3.24 8.08
N ALA A 237 -9.95 -4.55 7.91
CA ALA A 237 -9.34 -5.56 8.79
C ALA A 237 -7.81 -5.46 8.86
N THR A 238 -7.16 -5.24 7.71
CA THR A 238 -5.71 -5.04 7.65
C THR A 238 -5.30 -3.74 8.34
N MET A 239 -6.08 -2.68 8.14
CA MET A 239 -5.78 -1.38 8.73
C MET A 239 -5.92 -1.40 10.24
N ILE A 240 -7.02 -1.93 10.78
CA ILE A 240 -7.24 -1.95 12.23
C ILE A 240 -6.28 -2.90 12.97
N ARG A 241 -5.96 -4.06 12.37
CA ARG A 241 -4.92 -4.95 12.87
C ARG A 241 -3.56 -4.26 12.96
N LYS A 242 -3.20 -3.47 11.93
CA LYS A 242 -1.94 -2.71 11.91
C LYS A 242 -1.89 -1.67 13.02
N VAL A 243 -2.97 -0.93 13.27
CA VAL A 243 -3.06 0.03 14.36
C VAL A 243 -2.81 -0.64 15.71
N ALA A 244 -3.51 -1.74 16.01
CA ALA A 244 -3.32 -2.48 17.25
C ALA A 244 -1.87 -2.93 17.44
N LEU A 245 -1.26 -3.48 16.38
CA LEU A 245 0.13 -3.95 16.44
C LEU A 245 1.13 -2.82 16.71
N VAL A 246 1.00 -1.68 16.02
CA VAL A 246 1.90 -0.55 16.22
C VAL A 246 1.78 0.03 17.63
N GLN A 247 0.56 0.16 18.15
CA GLN A 247 0.34 0.69 19.50
C GLN A 247 0.94 -0.22 20.58
N VAL A 248 0.70 -1.53 20.53
CA VAL A 248 1.23 -2.46 21.52
C VAL A 248 2.76 -2.51 21.50
N LEU A 249 3.38 -2.41 20.31
CA LEU A 249 4.84 -2.35 20.20
C LEU A 249 5.42 -1.07 20.82
N ARG A 250 4.73 0.09 20.67
CA ARG A 250 5.15 1.33 21.32
C ARG A 250 5.05 1.26 22.85
N GLU A 251 4.01 0.61 23.38
CA GLU A 251 3.87 0.41 24.82
C GLU A 251 4.88 -0.60 25.36
N ALA A 252 5.13 -1.67 24.64
CA ALA A 252 6.09 -2.69 25.04
C ALA A 252 7.55 -2.17 25.00
N PHE A 253 7.88 -1.29 24.05
CA PHE A 253 9.24 -0.81 23.80
C PHE A 253 9.30 0.72 23.62
N PRO A 254 8.92 1.51 24.65
CA PRO A 254 8.82 2.97 24.53
C PRO A 254 10.16 3.64 24.22
N GLY A 255 11.28 3.07 24.69
CA GLY A 255 12.62 3.57 24.36
C GLY A 255 12.98 3.46 22.89
N THR A 256 12.47 2.44 22.20
CA THR A 256 12.71 2.22 20.77
C THR A 256 11.73 3.02 19.90
N PHE A 257 10.44 2.96 20.23
CA PHE A 257 9.37 3.48 19.37
C PHE A 257 8.75 4.80 19.82
N GLY A 258 9.17 5.35 20.96
CA GLY A 258 8.63 6.63 21.45
C GLY A 258 8.76 7.75 20.41
N GLY A 259 7.67 8.48 20.17
CA GLY A 259 7.58 9.54 19.17
C GLY A 259 7.49 9.06 17.72
N MET A 260 7.26 7.77 17.49
CA MET A 260 6.99 7.20 16.17
C MET A 260 5.50 6.90 16.03
N TYR A 261 4.89 7.34 14.94
CA TYR A 261 3.48 7.13 14.65
C TYR A 261 3.31 6.53 13.26
N ASP A 262 2.32 5.65 13.13
CA ASP A 262 1.89 5.13 11.83
C ASP A 262 0.94 6.11 11.15
N ARG A 263 0.81 5.99 9.82
CA ARG A 263 -0.09 6.83 9.04
C ARG A 263 -1.55 6.76 9.51
N ALA A 264 -2.01 5.59 9.90
CA ALA A 264 -3.39 5.40 10.33
C ALA A 264 -3.73 6.16 11.63
N GLU A 265 -2.73 6.41 12.46
CA GLU A 265 -2.86 7.20 13.68
C GLU A 265 -2.74 8.71 13.41
N MET A 266 -1.93 9.10 12.42
CA MET A 266 -1.73 10.51 12.05
C MET A 266 -2.93 11.10 11.31
N ASP A 267 -3.61 10.30 10.48
CA ASP A 267 -4.81 10.74 9.75
C ASP A 267 -5.92 11.17 10.73
N GLN A 268 -5.98 10.58 11.94
CA GLN A 268 -6.89 11.01 13.01
C GLN A 268 -6.47 12.33 13.67
N ALA A 269 -5.18 12.50 13.94
CA ALA A 269 -4.67 13.69 14.64
C ALA A 269 -4.89 14.98 13.84
N MET A 270 -5.13 14.88 12.54
CA MET A 270 -5.39 16.03 11.66
C MET A 270 -6.87 16.43 11.58
N ASP A 271 -7.78 15.52 11.93
CA ASP A 271 -9.22 15.82 12.01
C ASP A 271 -9.63 16.40 13.40
N VAL A 272 -8.73 16.41 14.37
CA VAL A 272 -8.97 17.04 15.68
C VAL A 272 -8.55 18.51 15.60
N GLU A 273 -9.51 19.42 15.52
CA GLU A 273 -9.33 20.84 15.80
C GLU A 273 -8.88 21.00 17.26
N TYR A 274 -7.62 21.33 17.48
CA TYR A 274 -7.20 21.86 18.77
C TYR A 274 -7.78 23.26 18.93
N GLU A 275 -8.88 23.40 19.64
CA GLU A 275 -9.26 24.69 20.24
C GLU A 275 -8.15 25.08 21.23
N VAL A 276 -7.24 25.93 20.79
CA VAL A 276 -6.33 26.60 21.70
C VAL A 276 -7.19 27.59 22.49
N GLY A 277 -7.53 27.21 23.72
CA GLY A 277 -8.20 28.09 24.67
C GLY A 277 -7.39 29.38 24.83
N ALA A 278 -8.07 30.51 24.65
CA ALA A 278 -7.57 31.87 24.81
C ALA A 278 -7.17 32.16 26.23
#